data_4cfbbac580537920ca95f45d369a0791
#
_entry.id   4cfbbac580537920ca95f45d369a0791
#
_cell.length_a   1.000
_cell.length_b   1.000
_cell.length_c   1.000
_cell.angle_alpha   90.00
_cell.angle_beta   90.00
_cell.angle_gamma   90.00
#
_symmetry.space_group_name_H-M   'P 1'
#
loop_
_entity.id
_entity.type
_entity.pdbx_description
1 polymer ?
#
loop_
_entity_poly.entity_id
_entity_poly.type
_entity_poly.pdbx_seq_one_letter_code
_entity_poly.pdbx_strand_id
1 'polypeptide(L)'
;SRGIQDAVKARGLKVTFDVQNAQADQSNLANIAQRFVSQEYPLIFAVATPAAQTMANAAKNTPIVATAVTDYEAAKLVINKDKPGTNVTGSSDLNPIGAQLDLIMQFVPNAKTIGTIYNSSEINSQFQVEILKKELARYNVTLVEGTVSSVNDVQQVAQGLIGKIDALYVPTDNIIASAMPVLTKITTPAKVPVITGEEGPLHGGGLATVGVDYYELG
;
A
#
# COMPACT_ATOMS: atom_id res chain seq x y z
N SER A 1 13.24 0.61 -0.63
CA SER A 1 14.53 0.22 -0.02
C SER A 1 15.73 0.83 -0.72
N ARG A 2 15.68 1.01 -2.06
CA ARG A 2 16.81 1.58 -2.82
C ARG A 2 17.11 3.02 -2.41
N GLY A 3 16.10 3.88 -2.29
CA GLY A 3 16.29 5.26 -1.82
C GLY A 3 16.99 5.34 -0.47
N ILE A 4 16.60 4.50 0.50
CA ILE A 4 17.27 4.40 1.81
C ILE A 4 18.76 4.08 1.66
N GLN A 5 19.10 3.05 0.87
CA GLN A 5 20.49 2.62 0.68
C GLN A 5 21.34 3.72 0.03
N ASP A 6 20.80 4.36 -1.01
CA ASP A 6 21.47 5.43 -1.73
C ASP A 6 21.66 6.67 -0.84
N ALA A 7 20.66 7.02 -0.03
CA ALA A 7 20.74 8.13 0.93
C ALA A 7 21.80 7.88 2.01
N VAL A 8 21.88 6.66 2.56
CA VAL A 8 22.91 6.27 3.54
C VAL A 8 24.30 6.33 2.91
N LYS A 9 24.46 5.82 1.71
CA LYS A 9 25.72 5.86 0.95
C LYS A 9 26.15 7.31 0.63
N ALA A 10 25.22 8.14 0.19
CA ALA A 10 25.51 9.55 -0.12
C ALA A 10 25.98 10.36 1.10
N ARG A 11 25.59 9.96 2.32
CA ARG A 11 26.09 10.53 3.57
C ARG A 11 27.44 9.98 4.02
N GLY A 12 28.07 9.12 3.24
CA GLY A 12 29.39 8.52 3.54
C GLY A 12 29.37 7.52 4.71
N LEU A 13 28.18 7.05 5.12
CA LEU A 13 28.04 6.08 6.20
C LEU A 13 28.43 4.69 5.72
N LYS A 14 29.31 4.02 6.48
CA LYS A 14 29.71 2.63 6.22
C LYS A 14 28.73 1.69 6.91
N VAL A 15 27.71 1.27 6.20
CA VAL A 15 26.65 0.39 6.70
C VAL A 15 26.53 -0.83 5.78
N THR A 16 26.39 -2.01 6.37
CA THR A 16 26.03 -3.23 5.67
C THR A 16 24.53 -3.47 5.82
N PHE A 17 23.83 -3.68 4.73
CA PHE A 17 22.40 -3.98 4.72
C PHE A 17 22.17 -5.49 4.55
N ASP A 18 21.41 -6.10 5.46
CA ASP A 18 20.74 -7.38 5.23
C ASP A 18 19.32 -7.07 4.71
N VAL A 19 19.08 -7.33 3.44
CA VAL A 19 17.81 -7.01 2.79
C VAL A 19 17.01 -8.28 2.56
N GLN A 20 15.81 -8.34 3.13
CA GLN A 20 14.87 -9.44 2.97
C GLN A 20 13.56 -8.96 2.35
N ASN A 21 12.95 -9.82 1.56
CA ASN A 21 11.65 -9.56 0.93
C ASN A 21 10.69 -10.69 1.27
N ALA A 22 9.58 -10.37 1.92
CA ALA A 22 8.54 -11.32 2.28
C ALA A 22 7.62 -11.70 1.10
N GLN A 23 7.69 -11.00 -0.03
CA GLN A 23 6.90 -11.26 -1.23
C GLN A 23 5.38 -11.26 -0.97
N ALA A 24 4.91 -10.33 -0.16
CA ALA A 24 3.51 -10.21 0.29
C ALA A 24 2.96 -11.46 1.01
N ASP A 25 3.85 -12.31 1.55
CA ASP A 25 3.49 -13.49 2.33
C ASP A 25 3.70 -13.25 3.83
N GLN A 26 2.63 -13.44 4.62
CA GLN A 26 2.65 -13.17 6.05
C GLN A 26 3.53 -14.16 6.83
N SER A 27 3.64 -15.40 6.39
CA SER A 27 4.48 -16.41 7.04
C SER A 27 5.95 -16.10 6.83
N ASN A 28 6.33 -15.71 5.59
CA ASN A 28 7.67 -15.26 5.29
C ASN A 28 8.02 -14.01 6.12
N LEU A 29 7.10 -13.06 6.25
CA LEU A 29 7.29 -11.86 7.03
C LEU A 29 7.53 -12.16 8.51
N ALA A 30 6.77 -13.08 9.10
CA ALA A 30 6.97 -13.53 10.47
C ALA A 30 8.35 -14.20 10.68
N ASN A 31 8.76 -15.06 9.75
CA ASN A 31 10.07 -15.71 9.78
C ASN A 31 11.22 -14.69 9.66
N ILE A 32 11.10 -13.71 8.77
CA ILE A 32 12.08 -12.63 8.63
C ILE A 32 12.17 -11.82 9.93
N ALA A 33 11.05 -11.50 10.56
CA ALA A 33 11.04 -10.76 11.80
C ALA A 33 11.74 -11.50 12.94
N GLN A 34 11.47 -12.79 13.11
CA GLN A 34 12.14 -13.64 14.11
C GLN A 34 13.65 -13.69 13.85
N ARG A 35 14.05 -13.87 12.61
CA ARG A 35 15.48 -13.86 12.22
C ARG A 35 16.13 -12.52 12.56
N PHE A 36 15.52 -11.38 12.23
CA PHE A 36 16.09 -10.05 12.49
C PHE A 36 16.24 -9.78 13.99
N VAL A 37 15.29 -10.24 14.80
CA VAL A 37 15.40 -10.16 16.26
C VAL A 37 16.57 -11.00 16.78
N SER A 38 16.76 -12.22 16.27
CA SER A 38 17.85 -13.10 16.70
C SER A 38 19.24 -12.63 16.28
N GLN A 39 19.34 -11.80 15.25
CA GLN A 39 20.60 -11.21 14.78
C GLN A 39 21.02 -9.93 15.55
N GLU A 40 20.14 -9.43 16.43
CA GLU A 40 20.40 -8.25 17.28
C GLU A 40 20.88 -7.02 16.49
N TYR A 41 20.28 -6.76 15.32
CA TYR A 41 20.62 -5.58 14.53
C TYR A 41 20.42 -4.30 15.32
N PRO A 42 21.32 -3.31 15.21
CA PRO A 42 21.20 -2.04 15.94
C PRO A 42 20.06 -1.14 15.43
N LEU A 43 19.60 -1.37 14.20
CA LEU A 43 18.54 -0.61 13.54
C LEU A 43 17.86 -1.49 12.49
N ILE A 44 16.54 -1.38 12.40
CA ILE A 44 15.74 -2.06 11.40
C ILE A 44 15.02 -1.01 10.52
N PHE A 45 15.11 -1.18 9.21
CA PHE A 45 14.25 -0.49 8.26
C PHE A 45 13.09 -1.40 7.87
N ALA A 46 11.86 -0.92 8.06
CA ALA A 46 10.65 -1.64 7.66
C ALA A 46 9.96 -0.88 6.52
N VAL A 47 9.71 -1.57 5.41
CA VAL A 47 9.07 -1.01 4.22
C VAL A 47 7.67 -1.60 4.08
N ALA A 48 6.66 -0.79 4.03
CA ALA A 48 5.24 -1.08 4.04
C ALA A 48 4.64 -1.37 5.44
N THR A 49 3.35 -1.05 5.58
CA THR A 49 2.61 -1.16 6.85
C THR A 49 2.66 -2.57 7.46
N PRO A 50 2.41 -3.68 6.73
CA PRO A 50 2.49 -5.01 7.32
C PRO A 50 3.89 -5.35 7.87
N ALA A 51 4.95 -4.93 7.17
CA ALA A 51 6.32 -5.14 7.63
C ALA A 51 6.61 -4.34 8.89
N ALA A 52 6.22 -3.06 8.94
CA ALA A 52 6.38 -2.22 10.12
C ALA A 52 5.64 -2.79 11.33
N GLN A 53 4.39 -3.24 11.16
CA GLN A 53 3.60 -3.86 12.24
C GLN A 53 4.23 -5.15 12.75
N THR A 54 4.67 -6.03 11.86
CA THR A 54 5.29 -7.31 12.25
C THR A 54 6.61 -7.07 12.99
N MET A 55 7.45 -6.15 12.49
CA MET A 55 8.71 -5.80 13.15
C MET A 55 8.48 -5.11 14.51
N ALA A 56 7.53 -4.16 14.61
CA ALA A 56 7.20 -3.49 15.88
C ALA A 56 6.66 -4.47 16.94
N ASN A 57 5.97 -5.52 16.51
CA ASN A 57 5.50 -6.58 17.40
C ASN A 57 6.63 -7.49 17.87
N ALA A 58 7.60 -7.81 17.02
CA ALA A 58 8.68 -8.73 17.32
C ALA A 58 9.88 -8.06 18.01
N ALA A 59 10.31 -6.88 17.55
CA ALA A 59 11.53 -6.18 17.97
C ALA A 59 11.21 -5.01 18.90
N LYS A 60 10.85 -5.29 20.16
CA LYS A 60 10.39 -4.28 21.13
C LYS A 60 11.44 -3.23 21.51
N ASN A 61 12.71 -3.59 21.50
CA ASN A 61 13.82 -2.77 21.99
C ASN A 61 14.70 -2.20 20.86
N THR A 62 14.57 -2.73 19.65
CA THR A 62 15.38 -2.26 18.51
C THR A 62 14.69 -1.07 17.86
N PRO A 63 15.40 0.04 17.58
CA PRO A 63 14.86 1.15 16.81
C PRO A 63 14.38 0.70 15.43
N ILE A 64 13.21 1.13 15.03
CA ILE A 64 12.62 0.81 13.72
C ILE A 64 12.35 2.12 12.98
N VAL A 65 12.93 2.27 11.81
CA VAL A 65 12.59 3.33 10.87
C VAL A 65 11.71 2.73 9.78
N ALA A 66 10.45 3.13 9.76
CA ALA A 66 9.49 2.62 8.78
C ALA A 66 9.28 3.65 7.65
N THR A 67 9.02 3.17 6.45
CA THR A 67 8.64 3.98 5.29
C THR A 67 7.58 3.26 4.47
N ALA A 68 6.91 3.97 3.57
CA ALA A 68 5.76 3.43 2.86
C ALA A 68 4.69 2.89 3.83
N VAL A 69 4.39 3.68 4.85
CA VAL A 69 3.34 3.43 5.84
C VAL A 69 2.29 4.53 5.69
N THR A 70 1.07 4.14 5.37
CA THR A 70 -0.02 5.07 5.06
C THR A 70 -0.38 5.94 6.25
N ASP A 71 -0.67 5.33 7.40
CA ASP A 71 -0.96 6.06 8.64
C ASP A 71 -0.43 5.30 9.86
N TYR A 72 0.46 5.94 10.61
CA TYR A 72 1.15 5.33 11.75
C TYR A 72 0.24 5.12 12.96
N GLU A 73 -0.74 6.01 13.16
CA GLU A 73 -1.70 5.89 14.27
C GLU A 73 -2.72 4.79 13.98
N ALA A 74 -3.30 4.79 12.77
CA ALA A 74 -4.21 3.74 12.33
C ALA A 74 -3.55 2.36 12.36
N ALA A 75 -2.26 2.28 11.97
CA ALA A 75 -1.46 1.06 12.02
C ALA A 75 -1.03 0.67 13.45
N LYS A 76 -1.31 1.51 14.48
CA LYS A 76 -0.89 1.32 15.89
C LYS A 76 0.63 1.20 16.06
N LEU A 77 1.39 1.87 15.21
CA LEU A 77 2.85 1.91 15.24
C LEU A 77 3.37 2.99 16.19
N VAL A 78 2.59 4.03 16.38
CA VAL A 78 2.88 5.15 17.27
C VAL A 78 1.65 5.48 18.12
N ILE A 79 1.87 6.17 19.26
CA ILE A 79 0.77 6.65 20.11
C ILE A 79 0.12 7.86 19.45
N ASN A 80 0.93 8.80 18.98
CA ASN A 80 0.50 9.87 18.09
C ASN A 80 1.68 10.36 17.22
N LYS A 81 1.36 11.14 16.17
CA LYS A 81 2.35 11.57 15.15
C LYS A 81 3.43 12.52 15.72
N ASP A 82 3.07 13.37 16.68
CA ASP A 82 4.00 14.35 17.25
C ASP A 82 4.92 13.73 18.31
N LYS A 83 4.42 12.73 19.03
CA LYS A 83 5.15 12.00 20.06
C LYS A 83 4.93 10.49 19.86
N PRO A 84 5.74 9.84 19.04
CA PRO A 84 5.56 8.41 18.72
C PRO A 84 5.38 7.51 19.93
N GLY A 85 6.19 7.69 20.99
CA GLY A 85 6.05 6.96 22.26
C GLY A 85 6.35 5.46 22.16
N THR A 86 6.90 5.02 21.03
CA THR A 86 7.29 3.65 20.73
C THR A 86 8.71 3.63 20.18
N ASN A 87 9.22 2.45 19.82
CA ASN A 87 10.50 2.32 19.13
C ASN A 87 10.41 2.48 17.59
N VAL A 88 9.27 3.00 17.08
CA VAL A 88 9.02 3.18 15.65
C VAL A 88 8.95 4.67 15.30
N THR A 89 9.61 5.04 14.21
CA THR A 89 9.49 6.35 13.54
C THR A 89 9.58 6.16 12.03
N GLY A 90 9.31 7.19 11.25
CA GLY A 90 9.47 7.11 9.79
C GLY A 90 8.66 8.11 8.99
N SER A 91 8.45 7.81 7.70
CA SER A 91 7.75 8.64 6.73
C SER A 91 6.43 8.01 6.27
N SER A 92 5.39 8.84 6.11
CA SER A 92 4.10 8.40 5.57
C SER A 92 4.07 8.51 4.06
N ASP A 93 3.38 7.57 3.42
CA ASP A 93 3.06 7.56 1.99
C ASP A 93 1.57 7.79 1.72
N LEU A 94 0.84 8.39 2.66
CA LEU A 94 -0.57 8.68 2.44
C LEU A 94 -0.76 9.52 1.18
N ASN A 95 -1.33 8.90 0.16
CA ASN A 95 -1.54 9.50 -1.14
C ASN A 95 -2.77 10.44 -1.17
N PRO A 96 -2.83 11.39 -2.12
CA PRO A 96 -3.94 12.33 -2.26
C PRO A 96 -5.17 11.66 -2.90
N ILE A 97 -5.91 10.87 -2.13
CA ILE A 97 -7.04 10.05 -2.61
C ILE A 97 -8.11 10.90 -3.30
N GLY A 98 -8.34 12.13 -2.82
CA GLY A 98 -9.24 13.07 -3.48
C GLY A 98 -8.79 13.41 -4.91
N ALA A 99 -7.50 13.66 -5.13
CA ALA A 99 -6.97 13.92 -6.47
C ALA A 99 -6.99 12.67 -7.37
N GLN A 100 -6.82 11.48 -6.78
CA GLN A 100 -6.96 10.22 -7.51
C GLN A 100 -8.41 9.98 -7.94
N LEU A 101 -9.38 10.34 -7.10
CA LEU A 101 -10.80 10.32 -7.47
C LEU A 101 -11.10 11.35 -8.55
N ASP A 102 -10.58 12.59 -8.44
CA ASP A 102 -10.72 13.60 -9.48
C ASP A 102 -10.17 13.10 -10.83
N LEU A 103 -9.05 12.35 -10.80
CA LEU A 103 -8.46 11.73 -11.99
C LEU A 103 -9.40 10.66 -12.59
N ILE A 104 -10.05 9.83 -11.77
CA ILE A 104 -11.08 8.89 -12.25
C ILE A 104 -12.19 9.63 -12.98
N MET A 105 -12.68 10.73 -12.39
CA MET A 105 -13.78 11.52 -12.99
C MET A 105 -13.36 12.26 -14.26
N GLN A 106 -12.06 12.54 -14.46
CA GLN A 106 -11.56 13.06 -15.73
C GLN A 106 -11.57 12.00 -16.84
N PHE A 107 -11.19 10.75 -16.53
CA PHE A 107 -11.21 9.65 -17.50
C PHE A 107 -12.62 9.14 -17.77
N VAL A 108 -13.50 9.15 -16.77
CA VAL A 108 -14.88 8.65 -16.86
C VAL A 108 -15.85 9.69 -16.28
N PRO A 109 -16.10 10.81 -17.00
CA PRO A 109 -16.89 11.93 -16.46
C PRO A 109 -18.33 11.57 -16.09
N ASN A 110 -18.87 10.50 -16.67
CA ASN A 110 -20.24 10.05 -16.44
C ASN A 110 -20.32 8.82 -15.53
N ALA A 111 -19.24 8.48 -14.81
CA ALA A 111 -19.22 7.35 -13.90
C ALA A 111 -20.37 7.46 -12.88
N LYS A 112 -21.08 6.37 -12.67
CA LYS A 112 -22.13 6.22 -11.66
C LYS A 112 -21.68 5.29 -10.54
N THR A 113 -20.79 4.37 -10.87
CA THR A 113 -20.31 3.34 -9.93
C THR A 113 -18.82 3.17 -10.07
N ILE A 114 -18.09 3.42 -8.98
CA ILE A 114 -16.67 3.14 -8.87
C ILE A 114 -16.51 1.86 -8.05
N GLY A 115 -15.70 0.94 -8.56
CA GLY A 115 -15.25 -0.22 -7.80
C GLY A 115 -13.98 0.08 -7.02
N THR A 116 -13.78 -0.61 -5.91
CA THR A 116 -12.47 -0.75 -5.28
C THR A 116 -12.20 -2.19 -4.95
N ILE A 117 -10.93 -2.60 -5.05
CA ILE A 117 -10.49 -3.95 -4.67
C ILE A 117 -9.27 -3.83 -3.76
N TYR A 118 -9.31 -4.51 -2.63
CA TYR A 118 -8.25 -4.41 -1.62
C TYR A 118 -8.22 -5.61 -0.69
N ASN A 119 -7.08 -5.80 -0.02
CA ASN A 119 -6.92 -6.82 1.01
C ASN A 119 -7.56 -6.35 2.32
N SER A 120 -8.58 -7.09 2.78
CA SER A 120 -9.31 -6.78 4.01
C SER A 120 -8.50 -6.94 5.30
N SER A 121 -7.31 -7.53 5.25
CA SER A 121 -6.40 -7.62 6.40
C SER A 121 -5.34 -6.52 6.44
N GLU A 122 -5.22 -5.70 5.39
CA GLU A 122 -4.29 -4.57 5.35
C GLU A 122 -4.96 -3.29 5.85
N ILE A 123 -4.53 -2.82 7.02
CA ILE A 123 -5.09 -1.61 7.65
C ILE A 123 -4.85 -0.35 6.80
N ASN A 124 -3.72 -0.27 6.08
CA ASN A 124 -3.43 0.79 5.13
C ASN A 124 -4.49 0.88 4.03
N SER A 125 -4.93 -0.26 3.49
CA SER A 125 -5.95 -0.31 2.45
C SER A 125 -7.32 0.08 2.99
N GLN A 126 -7.72 -0.47 4.14
CA GLN A 126 -8.97 -0.10 4.81
C GLN A 126 -9.04 1.41 5.09
N PHE A 127 -7.96 1.99 5.63
CA PHE A 127 -7.88 3.41 5.94
C PHE A 127 -8.09 4.29 4.70
N GLN A 128 -7.47 3.92 3.58
CA GLN A 128 -7.63 4.63 2.32
C GLN A 128 -9.04 4.50 1.75
N VAL A 129 -9.66 3.32 1.85
CA VAL A 129 -11.04 3.10 1.41
C VAL A 129 -12.03 3.93 2.22
N GLU A 130 -11.82 4.11 3.52
CA GLU A 130 -12.64 5.01 4.34
C GLU A 130 -12.49 6.49 3.93
N ILE A 131 -11.29 6.91 3.52
CA ILE A 131 -11.10 8.25 2.93
C ILE A 131 -11.81 8.34 1.58
N LEU A 132 -11.67 7.34 0.71
CA LEU A 132 -12.36 7.28 -0.58
C LEU A 132 -13.87 7.42 -0.43
N LYS A 133 -14.48 6.73 0.54
CA LYS A 133 -15.92 6.84 0.83
C LYS A 133 -16.33 8.27 1.16
N LYS A 134 -15.51 8.98 1.94
CA LYS A 134 -15.76 10.39 2.28
C LYS A 134 -15.61 11.32 1.07
N GLU A 135 -14.58 11.09 0.25
CA GLU A 135 -14.31 11.88 -0.95
C GLU A 135 -15.41 11.67 -2.03
N LEU A 136 -15.97 10.47 -2.16
CA LEU A 136 -17.05 10.15 -3.08
C LEU A 136 -18.32 10.98 -2.83
N ALA A 137 -18.52 11.51 -1.62
CA ALA A 137 -19.63 12.40 -1.32
C ALA A 137 -19.61 13.70 -2.17
N ARG A 138 -18.46 14.08 -2.75
CA ARG A 138 -18.31 15.21 -3.68
C ARG A 138 -18.94 14.93 -5.06
N TYR A 139 -19.13 13.65 -5.37
CA TYR A 139 -19.66 13.18 -6.65
C TYR A 139 -20.86 12.27 -6.38
N ASN A 140 -21.89 12.36 -7.07
CA ASN A 140 -23.06 11.48 -6.92
C ASN A 140 -22.77 10.07 -7.50
N VAL A 141 -21.80 9.37 -6.90
CA VAL A 141 -21.24 8.09 -7.36
C VAL A 141 -21.33 7.05 -6.25
N THR A 142 -21.74 5.83 -6.61
CA THR A 142 -21.80 4.69 -5.70
C THR A 142 -20.47 3.97 -5.65
N LEU A 143 -20.05 3.48 -4.46
CA LEU A 143 -18.90 2.61 -4.30
C LEU A 143 -19.34 1.14 -4.24
N VAL A 144 -18.65 0.28 -4.99
CA VAL A 144 -18.75 -1.18 -4.89
C VAL A 144 -17.41 -1.73 -4.43
N GLU A 145 -17.40 -2.41 -3.29
CA GLU A 145 -16.19 -2.95 -2.69
C GLU A 145 -16.02 -4.44 -3.02
N GLY A 146 -14.83 -4.81 -3.46
CA GLY A 146 -14.36 -6.18 -3.55
C GLY A 146 -13.21 -6.39 -2.58
N THR A 147 -13.28 -7.38 -1.69
CA THR A 147 -12.21 -7.68 -0.76
C THR A 147 -11.57 -9.02 -1.07
N VAL A 148 -10.25 -9.08 -0.85
CA VAL A 148 -9.45 -10.30 -0.99
C VAL A 148 -8.72 -10.59 0.31
N SER A 149 -8.28 -11.82 0.49
CA SER A 149 -7.39 -12.24 1.58
C SER A 149 -6.03 -12.73 1.07
N SER A 150 -5.97 -13.04 -0.22
CA SER A 150 -4.75 -13.53 -0.89
C SER A 150 -4.74 -13.15 -2.37
N VAL A 151 -3.59 -13.31 -3.02
CA VAL A 151 -3.43 -13.14 -4.48
C VAL A 151 -4.39 -14.06 -5.26
N ASN A 152 -4.69 -15.24 -4.72
CA ASN A 152 -5.54 -16.23 -5.40
C ASN A 152 -7.00 -15.77 -5.53
N ASP A 153 -7.47 -14.89 -4.66
CA ASP A 153 -8.84 -14.39 -4.65
C ASP A 153 -9.07 -13.31 -5.71
N VAL A 154 -7.99 -12.63 -6.13
CA VAL A 154 -8.06 -11.42 -6.98
C VAL A 154 -8.82 -11.67 -8.28
N GLN A 155 -8.57 -12.80 -8.95
CA GLN A 155 -9.24 -13.13 -10.19
C GLN A 155 -10.76 -13.20 -10.02
N GLN A 156 -11.23 -13.95 -9.04
CA GLN A 156 -12.66 -14.16 -8.81
C GLN A 156 -13.34 -12.87 -8.38
N VAL A 157 -12.73 -12.12 -7.47
CA VAL A 157 -13.28 -10.86 -6.96
C VAL A 157 -13.36 -9.82 -8.08
N ALA A 158 -12.29 -9.67 -8.88
CA ALA A 158 -12.28 -8.77 -10.02
C ALA A 158 -13.37 -9.11 -11.04
N GLN A 159 -13.54 -10.38 -11.38
CA GLN A 159 -14.62 -10.84 -12.27
C GLN A 159 -16.01 -10.50 -11.71
N GLY A 160 -16.19 -10.58 -10.39
CA GLY A 160 -17.44 -10.20 -9.71
C GLY A 160 -17.77 -8.70 -9.76
N LEU A 161 -16.78 -7.85 -10.00
CA LEU A 161 -16.95 -6.40 -10.16
C LEU A 161 -17.30 -6.00 -11.60
N ILE A 162 -16.82 -6.74 -12.61
CA ILE A 162 -17.08 -6.43 -14.03
C ILE A 162 -18.58 -6.41 -14.32
N GLY A 163 -19.00 -5.40 -15.08
CA GLY A 163 -20.41 -5.14 -15.42
C GLY A 163 -21.20 -4.41 -14.34
N LYS A 164 -20.59 -4.16 -13.18
CA LYS A 164 -21.19 -3.40 -12.08
C LYS A 164 -20.54 -2.03 -11.85
N ILE A 165 -19.36 -1.80 -12.42
CA ILE A 165 -18.53 -0.61 -12.18
C ILE A 165 -18.10 0.03 -13.49
N ASP A 166 -17.96 1.35 -13.47
CA ASP A 166 -17.52 2.18 -14.60
C ASP A 166 -16.00 2.39 -14.59
N ALA A 167 -15.39 2.39 -13.39
CA ALA A 167 -13.96 2.50 -13.16
C ALA A 167 -13.58 1.71 -11.91
N LEU A 168 -12.30 1.34 -11.79
CA LEU A 168 -11.76 0.65 -10.62
C LEU A 168 -10.68 1.51 -9.96
N TYR A 169 -10.79 1.70 -8.66
CA TYR A 169 -9.75 2.28 -7.81
C TYR A 169 -9.03 1.17 -7.03
N VAL A 170 -7.71 1.19 -7.09
CA VAL A 170 -6.84 0.29 -6.31
C VAL A 170 -6.06 1.15 -5.31
N PRO A 171 -6.30 1.05 -4.00
CA PRO A 171 -5.50 1.75 -3.00
C PRO A 171 -4.05 1.24 -2.97
N THR A 172 -3.21 1.84 -2.14
CA THR A 172 -1.89 1.29 -1.84
C THR A 172 -2.06 -0.02 -1.06
N ASP A 173 -1.98 -1.13 -1.77
CA ASP A 173 -2.29 -2.49 -1.29
C ASP A 173 -1.24 -3.48 -1.79
N ASN A 174 -0.55 -4.17 -0.87
CA ASN A 174 0.58 -5.03 -1.24
C ASN A 174 0.15 -6.29 -2.00
N ILE A 175 -1.02 -6.85 -1.66
CA ILE A 175 -1.56 -8.04 -2.33
C ILE A 175 -2.00 -7.67 -3.75
N ILE A 176 -2.77 -6.58 -3.91
CA ILE A 176 -3.25 -6.17 -5.22
C ILE A 176 -2.09 -5.70 -6.11
N ALA A 177 -1.12 -4.96 -5.55
CA ALA A 177 0.07 -4.54 -6.30
C ALA A 177 0.82 -5.75 -6.89
N SER A 178 0.98 -6.83 -6.13
CA SER A 178 1.61 -8.07 -6.62
C SER A 178 0.76 -8.81 -7.65
N ALA A 179 -0.56 -8.63 -7.63
CA ALA A 179 -1.52 -9.30 -8.51
C ALA A 179 -2.02 -8.44 -9.68
N MET A 180 -1.48 -7.23 -9.87
CA MET A 180 -1.93 -6.31 -10.93
C MET A 180 -2.02 -6.94 -12.33
N PRO A 181 -1.05 -7.77 -12.77
CA PRO A 181 -1.17 -8.43 -14.08
C PRO A 181 -2.38 -9.36 -14.20
N VAL A 182 -2.84 -9.94 -13.09
CA VAL A 182 -4.06 -10.78 -13.05
C VAL A 182 -5.29 -9.88 -13.14
N LEU A 183 -5.31 -8.79 -12.35
CA LEU A 183 -6.39 -7.82 -12.33
C LEU A 183 -6.61 -7.19 -13.71
N THR A 184 -5.54 -6.72 -14.36
CA THR A 184 -5.62 -6.01 -15.64
C THR A 184 -5.97 -6.91 -16.82
N LYS A 185 -5.66 -8.21 -16.77
CA LYS A 185 -6.19 -9.19 -17.74
C LYS A 185 -7.72 -9.28 -17.73
N ILE A 186 -8.36 -8.86 -16.66
CA ILE A 186 -9.82 -8.88 -16.52
C ILE A 186 -10.40 -7.51 -16.87
N THR A 187 -9.83 -6.43 -16.33
CA THR A 187 -10.37 -5.08 -16.50
C THR A 187 -10.15 -4.50 -17.89
N THR A 188 -9.01 -4.80 -18.54
CA THR A 188 -8.67 -4.27 -19.86
C THR A 188 -9.63 -4.73 -20.95
N PRO A 189 -9.93 -6.04 -21.11
CA PRO A 189 -10.93 -6.49 -22.09
C PRO A 189 -12.33 -5.96 -21.80
N ALA A 190 -12.65 -5.74 -20.51
CA ALA A 190 -13.92 -5.18 -20.07
C ALA A 190 -13.99 -3.65 -20.24
N LYS A 191 -12.91 -2.99 -20.67
CA LYS A 191 -12.78 -1.54 -20.81
C LYS A 191 -13.05 -0.78 -19.52
N VAL A 192 -12.72 -1.36 -18.39
CA VAL A 192 -12.79 -0.74 -17.07
C VAL A 192 -11.42 -0.12 -16.75
N PRO A 193 -11.29 1.22 -16.75
CA PRO A 193 -10.04 1.87 -16.40
C PRO A 193 -9.68 1.65 -14.93
N VAL A 194 -8.39 1.42 -14.65
CA VAL A 194 -7.86 1.18 -13.30
C VAL A 194 -6.98 2.33 -12.90
N ILE A 195 -7.43 3.11 -11.91
CA ILE A 195 -6.63 4.17 -11.29
C ILE A 195 -6.03 3.60 -10.00
N THR A 196 -4.73 3.81 -9.83
CA THR A 196 -3.97 3.19 -8.73
C THR A 196 -3.53 4.22 -7.69
N GLY A 197 -3.45 3.81 -6.45
CA GLY A 197 -3.00 4.62 -5.32
C GLY A 197 -1.50 4.93 -5.36
N GLU A 198 -0.73 4.19 -6.18
CA GLU A 198 0.72 4.32 -6.29
C GLU A 198 1.22 3.97 -7.70
N GLU A 199 2.50 4.25 -7.96
CA GLU A 199 3.14 4.07 -9.26
C GLU A 199 3.40 2.59 -9.62
N GLY A 200 3.78 1.76 -8.63
CA GLY A 200 4.15 0.37 -8.86
C GLY A 200 3.16 -0.41 -9.72
N PRO A 201 1.87 -0.40 -9.40
CA PRO A 201 0.81 -1.06 -10.17
C PRO A 201 0.63 -0.59 -11.62
N LEU A 202 1.13 0.60 -12.01
CA LEU A 202 1.09 1.05 -13.41
C LEU A 202 1.86 0.09 -14.32
N HIS A 203 2.98 -0.44 -13.87
CA HIS A 203 3.77 -1.43 -14.62
C HIS A 203 3.02 -2.74 -14.83
N GLY A 204 2.03 -3.03 -14.00
CA GLY A 204 1.12 -4.17 -14.14
C GLY A 204 -0.12 -3.89 -15.00
N GLY A 205 -0.22 -2.69 -15.59
CA GLY A 205 -1.30 -2.30 -16.50
C GLY A 205 -2.35 -1.36 -15.91
N GLY A 206 -2.07 -0.74 -14.75
CA GLY A 206 -2.86 0.42 -14.26
C GLY A 206 -2.81 1.56 -15.28
N LEU A 207 -3.89 2.33 -15.37
CA LEU A 207 -4.01 3.40 -16.36
C LEU A 207 -3.25 4.66 -15.95
N ALA A 208 -3.46 5.12 -14.72
CA ALA A 208 -2.87 6.35 -14.22
C ALA A 208 -2.86 6.37 -12.68
N THR A 209 -2.04 7.25 -12.12
CA THR A 209 -2.00 7.58 -10.69
C THR A 209 -1.60 9.04 -10.48
N VAL A 210 -1.88 9.54 -9.29
CA VAL A 210 -1.29 10.75 -8.71
C VAL A 210 -0.81 10.36 -7.31
N GLY A 211 0.48 10.45 -7.04
CA GLY A 211 0.99 9.96 -5.77
C GLY A 211 2.45 10.30 -5.51
N VAL A 212 3.01 9.70 -4.47
CA VAL A 212 4.38 9.89 -4.03
C VAL A 212 5.35 9.05 -4.85
N ASP A 213 6.56 9.57 -5.04
CA ASP A 213 7.70 8.82 -5.54
C ASP A 213 8.32 7.99 -4.41
N TYR A 214 8.29 6.67 -4.52
CA TYR A 214 8.79 5.77 -3.48
C TYR A 214 10.32 5.73 -3.39
N TYR A 215 11.04 6.16 -4.41
CA TYR A 215 12.49 6.31 -4.32
C TYR A 215 12.84 7.53 -3.46
N GLU A 216 12.22 8.68 -3.74
CA GLU A 216 12.41 9.91 -2.98
C GLU A 216 11.91 9.78 -1.54
N LEU A 217 10.84 9.02 -1.30
CA LEU A 217 10.33 8.75 0.04
C LEU A 217 11.34 7.97 0.90
N GLY A 218 12.15 7.09 0.30
CA GLY A 218 13.20 6.32 0.98
C GLY A 218 14.47 7.10 1.18
#